data_368c602394ea3fc9b171802b222e86cd
#
_entry.id   368c602394ea3fc9b171802b222e86cd
#
_cell.length_a   1.000
_cell.length_b   1.000
_cell.length_c   1.000
_cell.angle_alpha   90.00
_cell.angle_beta   90.00
_cell.angle_gamma   90.00
#
_symmetry.space_group_name_H-M   'P 1'
#
loop_
_entity.id
_entity.type
_entity.pdbx_description
1 polymer ?
#
loop_
_entity_poly.entity_id
_entity_poly.type
_entity_poly.pdbx_seq_one_letter_code
_entity_poly.pdbx_strand_id
1 'polypeptide(L)'
;MRCNLCDFLLLDDDKFFICPNCGLKIKKNIPFELEEKERYLAHKYDNNYQDYMYKLTNFIDFKDYEILDFGCGQYPVLDKLYPTAHFTYYDYYFYPSKEYAKRRYDIILLIEVIEHISDVKGTLDKLISLLKSDGLIYIHTKLYDEKTDFKTWWYQRDITHISFFHLNTFKYIAKKYILKLEQINDFIVLKKI
;
A
#
# COMPACT_ATOMS: atom_id res chain seq x y z
N MET A 1 -3.02 -7.04 -22.73
CA MET A 1 -3.55 -6.55 -21.45
C MET A 1 -3.07 -5.13 -21.21
N ARG A 2 -3.84 -4.30 -20.48
CA ARG A 2 -3.47 -2.93 -20.15
C ARG A 2 -3.08 -2.80 -18.68
N CYS A 3 -2.19 -1.87 -18.38
CA CYS A 3 -1.73 -1.59 -17.03
C CYS A 3 -2.89 -1.04 -16.17
N ASN A 4 -3.11 -1.64 -15.01
CA ASN A 4 -4.15 -1.25 -14.05
C ASN A 4 -3.85 0.09 -13.30
N LEU A 5 -2.74 0.75 -13.61
CA LEU A 5 -2.37 2.07 -13.08
C LEU A 5 -2.41 3.16 -14.16
N CYS A 6 -1.82 2.90 -15.34
CA CYS A 6 -1.59 3.94 -16.34
C CYS A 6 -2.23 3.67 -17.71
N ASP A 7 -2.93 2.55 -17.86
CA ASP A 7 -3.61 2.11 -19.08
C ASP A 7 -2.70 1.85 -20.31
N PHE A 8 -1.39 1.84 -20.11
CA PHE A 8 -0.43 1.53 -21.18
C PHE A 8 -0.44 0.01 -21.48
N LEU A 9 -0.07 -0.37 -22.71
CA LEU A 9 0.07 -1.78 -23.07
C LEU A 9 1.18 -2.45 -22.26
N LEU A 10 0.86 -3.61 -21.68
CA LEU A 10 1.81 -4.39 -20.91
C LEU A 10 2.65 -5.27 -21.82
N LEU A 11 3.92 -5.43 -21.49
CA LEU A 11 4.82 -6.43 -22.07
C LEU A 11 4.70 -7.73 -21.30
N ASP A 12 4.78 -8.83 -22.02
CA ASP A 12 4.79 -10.17 -21.45
C ASP A 12 6.22 -10.54 -21.02
N ASP A 13 6.38 -10.99 -19.77
CA ASP A 13 7.68 -11.40 -19.23
C ASP A 13 7.47 -12.59 -18.28
N ASP A 14 7.61 -13.81 -18.81
CA ASP A 14 7.50 -15.10 -18.08
C ASP A 14 6.27 -15.11 -17.13
N LYS A 15 6.48 -14.93 -15.83
CA LYS A 15 5.45 -14.97 -14.78
C LYS A 15 4.74 -13.64 -14.55
N PHE A 16 5.18 -12.56 -15.21
CA PHE A 16 4.73 -11.20 -14.97
C PHE A 16 4.29 -10.51 -16.26
N PHE A 17 3.49 -9.48 -16.08
CA PHE A 17 3.33 -8.41 -17.06
C PHE A 17 4.09 -7.18 -16.59
N ILE A 18 4.80 -6.50 -17.48
CA ILE A 18 5.61 -5.31 -17.17
C ILE A 18 5.02 -4.11 -17.90
N CYS A 19 4.83 -3.02 -17.19
CA CYS A 19 4.45 -1.75 -17.80
C CYS A 19 5.70 -0.94 -18.17
N PRO A 20 6.00 -0.74 -19.47
CA PRO A 20 7.18 0.04 -19.86
C PRO A 20 7.02 1.55 -19.59
N ASN A 21 5.79 2.03 -19.36
CA ASN A 21 5.53 3.44 -19.10
C ASN A 21 5.71 3.82 -17.62
N CYS A 22 5.17 3.05 -16.68
CA CYS A 22 5.23 3.39 -15.26
C CYS A 22 6.11 2.45 -14.42
N GLY A 23 6.62 1.37 -14.99
CA GLY A 23 7.46 0.40 -14.28
C GLY A 23 6.71 -0.55 -13.36
N LEU A 24 5.37 -0.53 -13.32
CA LEU A 24 4.62 -1.50 -12.53
C LEU A 24 4.76 -2.89 -13.14
N LYS A 25 5.08 -3.89 -12.29
CA LYS A 25 5.01 -5.31 -12.66
C LYS A 25 3.81 -5.96 -12.00
N ILE A 26 3.11 -6.82 -12.73
CA ILE A 26 1.87 -7.46 -12.27
C ILE A 26 2.05 -8.97 -12.45
N LYS A 27 1.76 -9.74 -11.42
CA LYS A 27 1.79 -11.20 -11.47
C LYS A 27 0.68 -11.72 -12.39
N LYS A 28 0.98 -12.72 -13.24
CA LYS A 28 -0.01 -13.33 -14.14
C LYS A 28 -1.00 -14.22 -13.40
N ASN A 29 -0.51 -14.99 -12.44
CA ASN A 29 -1.33 -15.88 -11.62
C ASN A 29 -1.67 -15.16 -10.31
N ILE A 30 -2.93 -14.75 -10.19
CA ILE A 30 -3.49 -14.11 -8.99
C ILE A 30 -4.16 -15.22 -8.19
N PRO A 31 -3.96 -15.31 -6.85
CA PRO A 31 -4.60 -16.31 -6.00
C PRO A 31 -6.12 -16.13 -6.00
N PHE A 32 -6.86 -17.19 -5.73
CA PHE A 32 -8.28 -17.08 -5.45
C PHE A 32 -8.51 -16.39 -4.10
N GLU A 33 -9.64 -15.70 -3.94
CA GLU A 33 -9.99 -14.95 -2.72
C GLU A 33 -9.92 -15.80 -1.44
N LEU A 34 -10.27 -17.09 -1.53
CA LEU A 34 -10.20 -18.01 -0.40
C LEU A 34 -8.75 -18.28 0.03
N GLU A 35 -7.84 -18.51 -0.93
CA GLU A 35 -6.42 -18.75 -0.66
C GLU A 35 -5.75 -17.51 -0.06
N GLU A 36 -6.13 -16.34 -0.55
CA GLU A 36 -5.67 -15.06 -0.03
C GLU A 36 -6.11 -14.86 1.43
N LYS A 37 -7.39 -15.08 1.73
CA LYS A 37 -7.93 -14.97 3.08
C LYS A 37 -7.28 -15.96 4.06
N GLU A 38 -7.09 -17.22 3.65
CA GLU A 38 -6.39 -18.24 4.46
C GLU A 38 -4.95 -17.82 4.77
N ARG A 39 -4.26 -17.21 3.80
CA ARG A 39 -2.90 -16.69 4.00
C ARG A 39 -2.87 -15.58 5.05
N TYR A 40 -3.84 -14.65 5.05
CA TYR A 40 -3.94 -13.59 6.06
C TYR A 40 -4.32 -14.13 7.44
N LEU A 41 -5.20 -15.12 7.53
CA LEU A 41 -5.53 -15.77 8.79
C LEU A 41 -4.35 -16.51 9.44
N ALA A 42 -3.38 -16.93 8.65
CA ALA A 42 -2.14 -17.59 9.13
C ALA A 42 -1.11 -16.61 9.73
N HIS A 43 -1.30 -15.30 9.59
CA HIS A 43 -0.41 -14.30 10.20
C HIS A 43 -0.51 -14.34 11.72
N LYS A 44 0.64 -14.35 12.38
CA LYS A 44 0.71 -14.29 13.84
C LYS A 44 0.84 -12.84 14.30
N TYR A 45 -0.03 -12.47 15.23
CA TYR A 45 -0.07 -11.15 15.84
C TYR A 45 0.25 -11.31 17.34
N ASP A 46 1.53 -11.32 17.68
CA ASP A 46 2.04 -11.39 19.03
C ASP A 46 2.58 -10.03 19.53
N ASN A 47 3.19 -9.99 20.69
CA ASN A 47 3.80 -8.76 21.23
C ASN A 47 4.88 -8.20 20.30
N ASN A 48 5.57 -9.05 19.52
CA ASN A 48 6.57 -8.59 18.56
C ASN A 48 5.95 -7.78 17.42
N TYR A 49 4.66 -8.02 17.10
CA TYR A 49 3.95 -7.25 16.07
C TYR A 49 3.74 -5.78 16.48
N GLN A 50 3.40 -5.52 17.76
CA GLN A 50 3.28 -4.14 18.25
C GLN A 50 4.64 -3.42 18.22
N ASP A 51 5.70 -4.09 18.66
CA ASP A 51 7.06 -3.55 18.60
C ASP A 51 7.51 -3.27 17.16
N TYR A 52 7.18 -4.17 16.24
CA TYR A 52 7.44 -3.97 14.82
C TYR A 52 6.71 -2.73 14.29
N MET A 53 5.40 -2.61 14.53
CA MET A 53 4.61 -1.47 14.09
C MET A 53 5.09 -0.16 14.71
N TYR A 54 5.48 -0.17 16.00
CA TYR A 54 6.07 1.00 16.64
C TYR A 54 7.39 1.40 15.98
N LYS A 55 8.32 0.48 15.79
CA LYS A 55 9.61 0.75 15.13
C LYS A 55 9.42 1.30 13.71
N LEU A 56 8.43 0.79 13.01
CA LEU A 56 8.12 1.20 11.65
C LEU A 56 7.53 2.61 11.58
N THR A 57 6.72 3.01 12.57
CA THR A 57 5.90 4.22 12.48
C THR A 57 6.28 5.35 13.45
N ASN A 58 7.24 5.14 14.37
CA ASN A 58 7.59 6.08 15.44
C ASN A 58 8.15 7.44 14.97
N PHE A 59 8.54 7.56 13.71
CA PHE A 59 9.00 8.81 13.11
C PHE A 59 7.84 9.67 12.54
N ILE A 60 6.62 9.12 12.49
CA ILE A 60 5.42 9.83 12.00
C ILE A 60 4.78 10.55 13.19
N ASP A 61 4.56 11.85 13.06
CA ASP A 61 3.75 12.58 14.05
C ASP A 61 2.27 12.34 13.73
N PHE A 62 1.59 11.61 14.62
CA PHE A 62 0.17 11.30 14.50
C PHE A 62 -0.72 12.17 15.38
N LYS A 63 -0.13 13.04 16.21
CA LYS A 63 -0.85 13.77 17.24
C LYS A 63 -1.98 14.62 16.64
N ASP A 64 -3.19 14.42 17.18
CA ASP A 64 -4.40 15.18 16.83
C ASP A 64 -4.82 15.11 15.35
N TYR A 65 -4.30 14.14 14.58
CA TYR A 65 -4.64 13.90 13.17
C TYR A 65 -5.76 12.88 13.00
N GLU A 66 -6.57 13.08 11.94
CA GLU A 66 -7.50 12.08 11.40
C GLU A 66 -6.72 11.14 10.48
N ILE A 67 -6.65 9.86 10.83
CA ILE A 67 -5.80 8.89 10.15
C ILE A 67 -6.66 7.74 9.64
N LEU A 68 -6.41 7.33 8.40
CA LEU A 68 -6.92 6.08 7.84
C LEU A 68 -5.79 5.05 7.79
N ASP A 69 -5.94 3.97 8.53
CA ASP A 69 -5.14 2.76 8.39
C ASP A 69 -5.86 1.83 7.40
N PHE A 70 -5.43 1.91 6.13
CA PHE A 70 -6.05 1.20 5.02
C PHE A 70 -5.33 -0.13 4.78
N GLY A 71 -6.01 -1.24 5.01
CA GLY A 71 -5.44 -2.58 5.05
C GLY A 71 -4.87 -2.90 6.44
N CYS A 72 -5.59 -2.52 7.50
CA CYS A 72 -5.13 -2.63 8.89
C CYS A 72 -4.98 -4.07 9.40
N GLY A 73 -5.39 -5.07 8.62
CA GLY A 73 -5.34 -6.46 9.00
C GLY A 73 -6.33 -6.84 10.11
N GLN A 74 -6.14 -8.04 10.67
CA GLN A 74 -7.05 -8.60 11.66
C GLN A 74 -6.95 -7.91 13.03
N TYR A 75 -5.77 -7.42 13.41
CA TYR A 75 -5.50 -6.86 14.74
C TYR A 75 -4.81 -5.50 14.64
N PRO A 76 -5.55 -4.42 14.36
CA PRO A 76 -4.99 -3.08 14.36
C PRO A 76 -4.46 -2.70 15.75
N VAL A 77 -3.31 -2.04 15.80
CA VAL A 77 -2.61 -1.72 17.06
C VAL A 77 -2.22 -0.24 17.17
N LEU A 78 -2.37 0.54 16.11
CA LEU A 78 -1.86 1.92 16.07
C LEU A 78 -2.56 2.84 17.06
N ASP A 79 -3.86 2.66 17.33
CA ASP A 79 -4.60 3.41 18.34
C ASP A 79 -4.06 3.20 19.76
N LYS A 80 -3.55 2.00 20.05
CA LYS A 80 -2.89 1.70 21.34
C LYS A 80 -1.51 2.34 21.45
N LEU A 81 -0.79 2.38 20.32
CA LEU A 81 0.55 2.99 20.27
C LEU A 81 0.50 4.52 20.28
N TYR A 82 -0.55 5.11 19.70
CA TYR A 82 -0.71 6.55 19.52
C TYR A 82 -2.09 7.04 20.00
N PRO A 83 -2.37 7.04 21.30
CA PRO A 83 -3.71 7.25 21.86
C PRO A 83 -4.26 8.68 21.68
N THR A 84 -3.45 9.63 21.25
CA THR A 84 -3.88 11.00 20.93
C THR A 84 -4.30 11.20 19.48
N ALA A 85 -4.12 10.17 18.64
CA ALA A 85 -4.50 10.20 17.23
C ALA A 85 -5.90 9.60 17.02
N HIS A 86 -6.57 10.00 15.93
CA HIS A 86 -7.91 9.52 15.59
C HIS A 86 -7.85 8.53 14.43
N PHE A 87 -7.75 7.24 14.75
CA PHE A 87 -7.68 6.19 13.74
C PHE A 87 -9.05 5.76 13.24
N THR A 88 -9.17 5.64 11.92
CA THR A 88 -10.21 4.91 11.21
C THR A 88 -9.55 3.69 10.57
N TYR A 89 -10.15 2.52 10.76
CA TYR A 89 -9.63 1.26 10.24
C TYR A 89 -10.45 0.77 9.06
N TYR A 90 -9.77 0.30 8.05
CA TYR A 90 -10.37 -0.42 6.94
C TYR A 90 -9.50 -1.61 6.55
N ASP A 91 -10.14 -2.77 6.37
CA ASP A 91 -9.54 -3.95 5.79
C ASP A 91 -10.61 -4.72 5.01
N TYR A 92 -10.25 -5.26 3.86
CA TYR A 92 -11.19 -5.93 2.98
C TYR A 92 -11.86 -7.14 3.65
N TYR A 93 -11.10 -7.92 4.44
CA TYR A 93 -11.58 -9.15 5.07
C TYR A 93 -12.06 -8.95 6.53
N PHE A 94 -11.38 -8.07 7.27
CA PHE A 94 -11.55 -7.97 8.73
C PHE A 94 -12.30 -6.73 9.17
N TYR A 95 -12.21 -5.64 8.43
CA TYR A 95 -12.89 -4.36 8.73
C TYR A 95 -13.54 -3.79 7.45
N PRO A 96 -14.53 -4.50 6.84
CA PRO A 96 -15.04 -4.18 5.50
C PRO A 96 -15.96 -2.97 5.43
N SER A 97 -16.16 -2.26 6.55
CA SER A 97 -17.02 -1.08 6.60
C SER A 97 -16.50 0.03 5.69
N LYS A 98 -17.33 0.51 4.78
CA LYS A 98 -17.01 1.61 3.87
C LYS A 98 -17.24 2.99 4.48
N GLU A 99 -17.46 3.11 5.80
CA GLU A 99 -17.62 4.39 6.49
C GLU A 99 -16.39 5.29 6.37
N TYR A 100 -15.18 4.70 6.22
CA TYR A 100 -13.97 5.45 5.92
C TYR A 100 -14.12 6.36 4.69
N ALA A 101 -14.93 5.97 3.72
CA ALA A 101 -15.13 6.72 2.49
C ALA A 101 -15.96 7.99 2.64
N LYS A 102 -16.55 8.22 3.82
CA LYS A 102 -17.36 9.41 4.14
C LYS A 102 -16.56 10.50 4.86
N ARG A 103 -15.29 10.24 5.17
CA ARG A 103 -14.40 11.12 5.93
C ARG A 103 -13.29 11.70 5.07
N ARG A 104 -12.55 12.65 5.64
CA ARG A 104 -11.30 13.21 5.09
C ARG A 104 -10.20 13.03 6.11
N TYR A 105 -8.99 12.77 5.62
CA TYR A 105 -7.86 12.37 6.44
C TYR A 105 -6.67 13.29 6.25
N ASP A 106 -5.95 13.53 7.34
CA ASP A 106 -4.64 14.19 7.33
C ASP A 106 -3.58 13.19 6.85
N ILE A 107 -3.70 11.93 7.30
CA ILE A 107 -2.77 10.85 6.98
C ILE A 107 -3.54 9.60 6.53
N ILE A 108 -3.06 8.95 5.47
CA ILE A 108 -3.50 7.62 5.04
C ILE A 108 -2.28 6.72 5.06
N LEU A 109 -2.39 5.56 5.70
CA LEU A 109 -1.35 4.54 5.78
C LEU A 109 -1.70 3.36 4.87
N LEU A 110 -0.72 2.87 4.11
CA LEU A 110 -0.73 1.59 3.41
C LEU A 110 0.56 0.84 3.80
N ILE A 111 0.49 0.02 4.84
CA ILE A 111 1.64 -0.72 5.37
C ILE A 111 1.54 -2.18 4.95
N GLU A 112 2.38 -2.61 4.00
CA GLU A 112 2.32 -3.95 3.37
C GLU A 112 0.91 -4.23 2.78
N VAL A 113 0.42 -3.32 1.94
CA VAL A 113 -0.95 -3.35 1.39
C VAL A 113 -0.98 -3.16 -0.12
N ILE A 114 -0.25 -2.17 -0.65
CA ILE A 114 -0.39 -1.76 -2.06
C ILE A 114 0.00 -2.88 -3.04
N GLU A 115 0.89 -3.79 -2.64
CA GLU A 115 1.31 -4.97 -3.39
C GLU A 115 0.22 -6.02 -3.56
N HIS A 116 -0.80 -6.00 -2.70
CA HIS A 116 -1.95 -6.91 -2.76
C HIS A 116 -3.12 -6.35 -3.59
N ILE A 117 -3.04 -5.09 -4.02
CA ILE A 117 -4.14 -4.40 -4.69
C ILE A 117 -4.14 -4.73 -6.18
N SER A 118 -5.26 -5.28 -6.66
CA SER A 118 -5.48 -5.59 -8.09
C SER A 118 -5.88 -4.35 -8.89
N ASP A 119 -6.72 -3.46 -8.36
CA ASP A 119 -7.08 -2.17 -8.97
C ASP A 119 -6.30 -1.03 -8.29
N VAL A 120 -5.03 -0.92 -8.64
CA VAL A 120 -4.13 0.11 -8.08
C VAL A 120 -4.64 1.51 -8.41
N LYS A 121 -5.10 1.74 -9.66
CA LYS A 121 -5.59 3.06 -10.07
C LYS A 121 -6.84 3.46 -9.30
N GLY A 122 -7.87 2.63 -9.27
CA GLY A 122 -9.13 2.95 -8.59
C GLY A 122 -8.94 3.15 -7.10
N THR A 123 -8.06 2.36 -6.48
CA THR A 123 -7.72 2.53 -5.06
C THR A 123 -7.02 3.87 -4.82
N LEU A 124 -6.01 4.24 -5.61
CA LEU A 124 -5.34 5.53 -5.48
C LEU A 124 -6.28 6.71 -5.76
N ASP A 125 -7.12 6.64 -6.80
CA ASP A 125 -8.14 7.65 -7.10
C ASP A 125 -9.01 7.89 -5.85
N LYS A 126 -9.46 6.82 -5.22
CA LYS A 126 -10.27 6.88 -4.00
C LYS A 126 -9.51 7.49 -2.84
N LEU A 127 -8.34 6.96 -2.48
CA LEU A 127 -7.58 7.39 -1.30
C LEU A 127 -7.14 8.86 -1.42
N ILE A 128 -6.64 9.27 -2.59
CA ILE A 128 -6.23 10.67 -2.83
C ILE A 128 -7.45 11.61 -2.72
N SER A 129 -8.63 11.16 -3.16
CA SER A 129 -9.86 11.95 -2.99
C SER A 129 -10.25 12.16 -1.53
N LEU A 130 -9.82 11.28 -0.63
CA LEU A 130 -10.11 11.35 0.81
C LEU A 130 -9.08 12.17 1.59
N LEU A 131 -7.95 12.57 0.99
CA LEU A 131 -6.99 13.44 1.64
C LEU A 131 -7.54 14.85 1.80
N LYS A 132 -7.28 15.45 2.95
CA LYS A 132 -7.37 16.89 3.18
C LYS A 132 -6.30 17.62 2.34
N SER A 133 -6.36 18.94 2.26
CA SER A 133 -5.25 19.77 1.76
C SER A 133 -4.01 19.50 2.60
N ASP A 134 -2.83 19.44 1.98
CA ASP A 134 -1.56 19.06 2.62
C ASP A 134 -1.50 17.65 3.23
N GLY A 135 -2.55 16.85 3.06
CA GLY A 135 -2.61 15.47 3.56
C GLY A 135 -1.56 14.56 2.94
N LEU A 136 -1.20 13.50 3.67
CA LEU A 136 -0.09 12.60 3.36
C LEU A 136 -0.58 11.16 3.17
N ILE A 137 -0.04 10.47 2.18
CA ILE A 137 -0.13 9.01 2.09
C ILE A 137 1.24 8.43 2.38
N TYR A 138 1.35 7.60 3.42
CA TYR A 138 2.53 6.81 3.72
C TYR A 138 2.35 5.39 3.18
N ILE A 139 3.23 4.96 2.31
CA ILE A 139 3.19 3.64 1.67
C ILE A 139 4.47 2.89 2.04
N HIS A 140 4.33 1.79 2.77
CA HIS A 140 5.40 0.84 3.04
C HIS A 140 5.19 -0.38 2.16
N THR A 141 6.13 -0.65 1.26
CA THR A 141 6.19 -1.82 0.38
C THR A 141 7.61 -1.98 -0.13
N LYS A 142 8.03 -3.17 -0.51
CA LYS A 142 9.36 -3.38 -1.07
C LYS A 142 9.43 -2.98 -2.53
N LEU A 143 10.35 -2.07 -2.84
CA LEU A 143 10.60 -1.67 -4.22
C LEU A 143 11.59 -2.63 -4.89
N TYR A 144 11.34 -2.93 -6.15
CA TYR A 144 12.36 -3.54 -6.99
C TYR A 144 13.18 -2.47 -7.72
N ASP A 145 14.37 -2.82 -8.13
CA ASP A 145 15.28 -2.00 -8.92
C ASP A 145 15.90 -2.82 -10.07
N GLU A 146 16.86 -2.22 -10.79
CA GLU A 146 17.56 -2.84 -11.91
C GLU A 146 18.45 -4.02 -11.49
N LYS A 147 18.77 -4.16 -10.18
CA LYS A 147 19.59 -5.23 -9.62
C LYS A 147 18.75 -6.38 -9.09
N THR A 148 17.44 -6.19 -9.00
CA THR A 148 16.53 -7.17 -8.43
C THR A 148 16.34 -8.36 -9.37
N ASP A 149 16.87 -9.51 -9.01
CA ASP A 149 16.59 -10.77 -9.70
C ASP A 149 15.23 -11.32 -9.25
N PHE A 150 14.20 -11.12 -10.04
CA PHE A 150 12.85 -11.60 -9.74
C PHE A 150 12.75 -13.13 -9.59
N LYS A 151 13.66 -13.92 -10.15
CA LYS A 151 13.62 -15.38 -10.00
C LYS A 151 13.94 -15.80 -8.57
N THR A 152 14.82 -15.06 -7.90
CA THR A 152 15.31 -15.36 -6.55
C THR A 152 14.73 -14.45 -5.47
N TRP A 153 14.16 -13.30 -5.85
CA TRP A 153 13.65 -12.33 -4.90
C TRP A 153 12.53 -12.90 -4.03
N TRP A 154 12.75 -12.92 -2.71
CA TRP A 154 11.84 -13.54 -1.75
C TRP A 154 10.44 -12.92 -1.74
N TYR A 155 10.36 -11.59 -1.94
CA TYR A 155 9.11 -10.83 -1.86
C TYR A 155 8.07 -11.27 -2.91
N GLN A 156 8.49 -11.67 -4.11
CA GLN A 156 7.60 -12.19 -5.15
C GLN A 156 7.09 -13.62 -4.87
N ARG A 157 7.65 -14.32 -3.85
CA ARG A 157 7.22 -15.70 -3.52
C ARG A 157 5.92 -15.72 -2.74
N ASP A 158 5.56 -14.63 -2.04
CA ASP A 158 4.23 -14.56 -1.42
C ASP A 158 3.17 -14.57 -2.52
N ILE A 159 2.22 -15.51 -2.41
CA ILE A 159 1.19 -15.70 -3.42
C ILE A 159 0.25 -14.50 -3.52
N THR A 160 0.09 -13.79 -2.41
CA THR A 160 -0.79 -12.62 -2.31
C THR A 160 -0.16 -11.32 -2.81
N HIS A 161 1.16 -11.28 -3.03
CA HIS A 161 1.83 -10.17 -3.68
C HIS A 161 1.61 -10.24 -5.19
N ILE A 162 0.74 -9.42 -5.71
CA ILE A 162 0.33 -9.42 -7.12
C ILE A 162 0.85 -8.21 -7.91
N SER A 163 1.20 -7.12 -7.23
CA SER A 163 1.72 -5.88 -7.82
C SER A 163 3.09 -5.54 -7.23
N PHE A 164 4.08 -5.24 -8.09
CA PHE A 164 5.44 -4.92 -7.66
C PHE A 164 5.83 -3.55 -8.20
N PHE A 165 6.34 -2.72 -7.31
CA PHE A 165 6.57 -1.30 -7.56
C PHE A 165 8.05 -0.99 -7.72
N HIS A 166 8.36 -0.16 -8.68
CA HIS A 166 9.63 0.52 -8.85
C HIS A 166 9.52 1.98 -8.40
N LEU A 167 10.61 2.63 -8.06
CA LEU A 167 10.57 4.05 -7.72
C LEU A 167 9.95 4.90 -8.85
N ASN A 168 10.18 4.52 -10.11
CA ASN A 168 9.56 5.18 -11.26
C ASN A 168 8.05 5.06 -11.28
N THR A 169 7.48 4.00 -10.71
CA THR A 169 6.02 3.85 -10.55
C THR A 169 5.47 4.95 -9.64
N PHE A 170 6.13 5.22 -8.52
CA PHE A 170 5.72 6.29 -7.62
C PHE A 170 5.99 7.70 -8.18
N LYS A 171 7.06 7.89 -8.95
CA LYS A 171 7.26 9.13 -9.72
C LYS A 171 6.13 9.37 -10.73
N TYR A 172 5.67 8.30 -11.41
CA TYR A 172 4.52 8.38 -12.30
C TYR A 172 3.25 8.75 -11.53
N ILE A 173 2.98 8.10 -10.38
CA ILE A 173 1.83 8.39 -9.51
C ILE A 173 1.86 9.87 -9.07
N ALA A 174 2.98 10.33 -8.54
CA ALA A 174 3.13 11.69 -8.07
C ALA A 174 2.86 12.73 -9.19
N LYS A 175 3.41 12.49 -10.38
CA LYS A 175 3.17 13.35 -11.56
C LYS A 175 1.69 13.34 -11.97
N LYS A 176 1.07 12.16 -12.05
CA LYS A 176 -0.32 11.98 -12.50
C LYS A 176 -1.32 12.68 -11.59
N TYR A 177 -1.11 12.62 -10.28
CA TYR A 177 -2.03 13.14 -9.28
C TYR A 177 -1.60 14.50 -8.70
N ILE A 178 -0.54 15.11 -9.24
CA ILE A 178 0.02 16.41 -8.78
C ILE A 178 0.33 16.33 -7.27
N LEU A 179 1.14 15.35 -6.89
CA LEU A 179 1.58 15.11 -5.52
C LEU A 179 3.08 15.35 -5.41
N LYS A 180 3.54 15.79 -4.25
CA LYS A 180 4.97 15.79 -3.90
C LYS A 180 5.35 14.37 -3.46
N LEU A 181 6.45 13.84 -4.00
CA LEU A 181 7.01 12.53 -3.65
C LEU A 181 8.24 12.72 -2.77
N GLU A 182 8.26 12.02 -1.66
CA GLU A 182 9.43 11.90 -0.77
C GLU A 182 9.66 10.43 -0.42
N GLN A 183 10.91 10.09 -0.07
CA GLN A 183 11.26 8.82 0.58
C GLN A 183 11.74 9.14 1.98
N ILE A 184 11.09 8.57 2.98
CA ILE A 184 11.45 8.75 4.38
C ILE A 184 11.56 7.36 5.01
N ASN A 185 12.77 6.98 5.44
CA ASN A 185 13.08 5.63 5.86
C ASN A 185 12.67 4.62 4.75
N ASP A 186 11.88 3.59 5.10
CA ASP A 186 11.38 2.57 4.16
C ASP A 186 10.03 2.95 3.53
N PHE A 187 9.55 4.20 3.73
CA PHE A 187 8.29 4.68 3.19
C PHE A 187 8.44 5.52 1.94
N ILE A 188 7.52 5.32 1.02
CA ILE A 188 7.16 6.30 0.01
C ILE A 188 6.10 7.22 0.61
N VAL A 189 6.34 8.53 0.57
CA VAL A 189 5.40 9.53 1.08
C VAL A 189 4.91 10.38 -0.07
N LEU A 190 3.59 10.41 -0.25
CA LEU A 190 2.93 11.22 -1.26
C LEU A 190 2.15 12.33 -0.55
N LYS A 191 2.55 13.59 -0.75
CA LYS A 191 1.88 14.76 -0.17
C LYS A 191 0.98 15.42 -1.20
N LYS A 192 -0.27 15.68 -0.83
CA LYS A 192 -1.20 16.50 -1.62
C LYS A 192 -0.78 17.97 -1.55
N ILE A 193 -0.69 18.60 -2.71
CA ILE A 193 -0.32 20.02 -2.86
C ILE A 193 -1.59 20.87 -2.91
#